data_7e425df43581a56641e7669624c8e260
#
_entry.id   7e425df43581a56641e7669624c8e260
#
_cell.length_a   1.000
_cell.length_b   1.000
_cell.length_c   1.000
_cell.angle_alpha   90.00
_cell.angle_beta   90.00
_cell.angle_gamma   90.00
#
_symmetry.space_group_name_H-M   'P 1'
#
loop_
_entity.id
_entity.type
_entity.pdbx_description
1 polymer ?
#
loop_
_entity_poly.entity_id
_entity_poly.type
_entity_poly.pdbx_seq_one_letter_code
_entity_poly.pdbx_strand_id
1 'polypeptide(L)'
;GETIQLPALDAVIAQAAVTYLKLCGFVLYFRLLAAGCGALLPQPWAALPAMLLEVCSGCDQAARTGLWASTLCCAALSVQGVSVLLQVRTICPAEISLRPLLAARAVHLPLSVALFWLGSTVPVQAVQTFTTLTERVVVLRRVPLDCALLAFAVCCITVEELAR
;
A
#
# COMPACT_ATOMS: atom_id res chain seq x y z
N GLY A 1 -10.18 -43.47 -0.85
CA GLY A 1 -10.27 -42.17 -1.49
C GLY A 1 -10.71 -41.17 -0.46
N GLU A 2 -9.88 -40.20 -0.11
CA GLU A 2 -10.26 -39.08 0.74
C GLU A 2 -11.26 -38.22 -0.01
N THR A 3 -12.47 -38.12 0.50
CA THR A 3 -13.48 -37.19 0.02
C THR A 3 -13.05 -35.79 0.44
N ILE A 4 -12.59 -34.98 -0.51
CA ILE A 4 -12.31 -33.55 -0.29
C ILE A 4 -13.66 -32.88 0.00
N GLN A 5 -13.93 -32.58 1.26
CA GLN A 5 -15.07 -31.75 1.63
C GLN A 5 -14.74 -30.30 1.32
N LEU A 6 -15.41 -29.75 0.31
CA LEU A 6 -15.33 -28.32 0.02
C LEU A 6 -15.99 -27.54 1.16
N PRO A 7 -15.37 -26.46 1.67
CA PRO A 7 -16.02 -25.62 2.66
C PRO A 7 -17.30 -25.01 2.10
N ALA A 8 -18.30 -24.81 2.95
CA ALA A 8 -19.54 -24.17 2.57
C ALA A 8 -19.28 -22.74 2.05
N LEU A 9 -20.00 -22.30 1.04
CA LEU A 9 -19.80 -21.03 0.34
C LEU A 9 -19.86 -19.82 1.29
N ASP A 10 -20.79 -19.86 2.25
CA ASP A 10 -20.94 -18.84 3.29
C ASP A 10 -19.69 -18.69 4.16
N ALA A 11 -19.06 -19.81 4.56
CA ALA A 11 -17.83 -19.81 5.33
C ALA A 11 -16.65 -19.21 4.52
N VAL A 12 -16.56 -19.52 3.22
CA VAL A 12 -15.54 -18.95 2.33
C VAL A 12 -15.74 -17.44 2.20
N ILE A 13 -16.97 -16.97 2.01
CA ILE A 13 -17.28 -15.55 1.89
C ILE A 13 -16.95 -14.82 3.21
N ALA A 14 -17.35 -15.38 4.36
CA ALA A 14 -17.06 -14.79 5.66
C ALA A 14 -15.56 -14.67 5.90
N GLN A 15 -14.77 -15.70 5.61
CA GLN A 15 -13.33 -15.70 5.75
C GLN A 15 -12.67 -14.68 4.81
N ALA A 16 -13.15 -14.57 3.57
CA ALA A 16 -12.65 -13.57 2.62
C ALA A 16 -12.94 -12.15 3.10
N ALA A 17 -14.15 -11.90 3.65
CA ALA A 17 -14.50 -10.58 4.20
C ALA A 17 -13.62 -10.18 5.38
N VAL A 18 -13.36 -11.09 6.33
CA VAL A 18 -12.45 -10.85 7.46
C VAL A 18 -11.03 -10.56 6.97
N THR A 19 -10.54 -11.33 6.00
CA THR A 19 -9.21 -11.10 5.43
C THR A 19 -9.12 -9.74 4.77
N TYR A 20 -10.14 -9.36 4.00
CA TYR A 20 -10.20 -8.05 3.35
C TYR A 20 -10.20 -6.91 4.37
N LEU A 21 -10.97 -7.00 5.44
CA LEU A 21 -10.98 -6.01 6.52
C LEU A 21 -9.63 -5.87 7.20
N LYS A 22 -8.93 -6.98 7.45
CA LYS A 22 -7.55 -6.96 7.98
C LYS A 22 -6.60 -6.22 7.03
N LEU A 23 -6.67 -6.49 5.74
CA LEU A 23 -5.85 -5.80 4.74
C LEU A 23 -6.12 -4.28 4.72
N CYS A 24 -7.39 -3.88 4.74
CA CYS A 24 -7.78 -2.48 4.84
C CYS A 24 -7.25 -1.82 6.12
N GLY A 25 -7.32 -2.53 7.26
CA GLY A 25 -6.78 -2.08 8.53
C GLY A 25 -5.28 -1.79 8.47
N PHE A 26 -4.49 -2.66 7.83
CA PHE A 26 -3.06 -2.41 7.62
C PHE A 26 -2.80 -1.17 6.77
N VAL A 27 -3.51 -1.01 5.66
CA VAL A 27 -3.36 0.18 4.80
C VAL A 27 -3.65 1.45 5.60
N LEU A 28 -4.76 1.49 6.33
CA LEU A 28 -5.14 2.66 7.13
C LEU A 28 -4.12 2.97 8.23
N TYR A 29 -3.69 1.95 8.96
CA TYR A 29 -2.72 2.09 10.04
C TYR A 29 -1.39 2.67 9.53
N PHE A 30 -0.81 2.05 8.49
CA PHE A 30 0.46 2.52 7.93
C PHE A 30 0.34 3.85 7.22
N ARG A 31 -0.83 4.18 6.66
CA ARG A 31 -1.08 5.48 6.09
C ARG A 31 -1.12 6.59 7.14
N LEU A 32 -1.69 6.32 8.32
CA LEU A 32 -1.66 7.24 9.45
C LEU A 32 -0.23 7.44 9.98
N LEU A 33 0.54 6.35 10.11
CA LEU A 33 1.95 6.44 10.50
C LEU A 33 2.76 7.26 9.48
N ALA A 34 2.58 7.01 8.19
CA ALA A 34 3.26 7.74 7.13
C ALA A 34 2.90 9.24 7.15
N ALA A 35 1.63 9.56 7.41
CA ALA A 35 1.18 10.94 7.56
C ALA A 35 1.82 11.62 8.77
N GLY A 36 1.91 10.92 9.91
CA GLY A 36 2.58 11.41 11.11
C GLY A 36 4.08 11.68 10.89
N CYS A 37 4.78 10.74 10.27
CA CYS A 37 6.19 10.93 9.90
C CYS A 37 6.37 12.10 8.92
N GLY A 38 5.47 12.22 7.95
CA GLY A 38 5.48 13.30 6.97
C GLY A 38 5.26 14.68 7.57
N ALA A 39 4.51 14.77 8.68
CA ALA A 39 4.30 16.02 9.40
C ALA A 39 5.56 16.48 10.19
N LEU A 40 6.42 15.53 10.56
CA LEU A 40 7.63 15.80 11.34
C LEU A 40 8.86 16.12 10.48
N LEU A 41 8.84 15.75 9.21
CA LEU A 41 9.98 15.86 8.31
C LEU A 41 9.72 16.88 7.19
N PRO A 42 10.71 17.72 6.86
CA PRO A 42 10.60 18.61 5.71
C PRO A 42 10.68 17.83 4.39
N GLN A 43 10.08 18.37 3.33
CA GLN A 43 10.28 17.85 1.98
C GLN A 43 11.73 18.07 1.53
N PRO A 44 12.37 17.13 0.80
CA PRO A 44 11.79 15.86 0.25
C PRO A 44 11.91 14.67 1.22
N TRP A 45 12.45 14.83 2.40
CA TRP A 45 12.75 13.74 3.35
C TRP A 45 11.53 13.00 3.85
N ALA A 46 10.36 13.66 3.89
CA ALA A 46 9.09 13.05 4.25
C ALA A 46 8.68 11.89 3.31
N ALA A 47 9.16 11.88 2.07
CA ALA A 47 8.87 10.82 1.12
C ALA A 47 9.48 9.47 1.52
N LEU A 48 10.68 9.45 2.12
CA LEU A 48 11.37 8.21 2.45
C LEU A 48 10.61 7.34 3.46
N PRO A 49 10.25 7.81 4.67
CA PRO A 49 9.48 6.99 5.60
C PRO A 49 8.10 6.63 5.03
N ALA A 50 7.46 7.51 4.26
CA ALA A 50 6.19 7.21 3.62
C ALA A 50 6.31 6.03 2.65
N MET A 51 7.36 6.01 1.79
CA MET A 51 7.64 4.91 0.86
C MET A 51 7.94 3.59 1.58
N LEU A 52 8.65 3.65 2.70
CA LEU A 52 8.98 2.45 3.49
C LEU A 52 7.77 1.89 4.24
N LEU A 53 6.86 2.73 4.68
CA LEU A 53 5.70 2.33 5.44
C LEU A 53 4.54 1.86 4.55
N GLU A 54 4.15 2.68 3.55
CA GLU A 54 2.96 2.40 2.74
C GLU A 54 3.12 3.01 1.33
N VAL A 55 2.88 2.19 0.32
CA VAL A 55 3.16 2.53 -1.08
C VAL A 55 2.36 3.72 -1.61
N CYS A 56 1.07 3.82 -1.29
CA CYS A 56 0.23 4.92 -1.77
C CYS A 56 0.64 6.27 -1.15
N SER A 57 0.95 6.26 0.15
CA SER A 57 1.49 7.42 0.86
C SER A 57 2.86 7.81 0.34
N GLY A 58 3.69 6.80 0.02
CA GLY A 58 4.98 7.00 -0.62
C GLY A 58 4.85 7.69 -1.97
N CYS A 59 3.95 7.24 -2.82
CA CYS A 59 3.68 7.85 -4.13
C CYS A 59 3.10 9.28 -3.99
N ASP A 60 2.18 9.52 -3.03
CA ASP A 60 1.62 10.87 -2.80
C ASP A 60 2.70 11.85 -2.35
N GLN A 61 3.58 11.45 -1.46
CA GLN A 61 4.71 12.28 -1.02
C GLN A 61 5.74 12.47 -2.15
N ALA A 62 6.07 11.40 -2.87
CA ALA A 62 6.98 11.45 -4.00
C ALA A 62 6.49 12.41 -5.09
N ALA A 63 5.20 12.41 -5.41
CA ALA A 63 4.60 13.30 -6.40
C ALA A 63 4.79 14.79 -6.08
N ARG A 64 5.04 15.14 -4.82
CA ARG A 64 5.27 16.52 -4.35
C ARG A 64 6.73 16.96 -4.43
N THR A 65 7.66 16.08 -4.80
CA THR A 65 9.10 16.38 -4.84
C THR A 65 9.58 17.04 -6.15
N GLY A 66 8.66 17.38 -7.06
CA GLY A 66 8.95 18.06 -8.31
C GLY A 66 9.78 17.19 -9.26
N LEU A 67 11.01 17.57 -9.55
CA LEU A 67 11.87 16.91 -10.56
C LEU A 67 12.08 15.39 -10.29
N TRP A 68 12.10 14.97 -9.05
CA TRP A 68 12.32 13.58 -8.64
C TRP A 68 11.03 12.76 -8.50
N ALA A 69 9.86 13.36 -8.71
CA ALA A 69 8.56 12.76 -8.47
C ALA A 69 8.41 11.38 -9.14
N SER A 70 8.66 11.29 -10.42
CA SER A 70 8.48 10.04 -11.19
C SER A 70 9.46 8.95 -10.74
N THR A 71 10.72 9.30 -10.49
CA THR A 71 11.74 8.35 -10.02
C THR A 71 11.40 7.82 -8.63
N LEU A 72 11.00 8.71 -7.72
CA LEU A 72 10.61 8.33 -6.36
C LEU A 72 9.30 7.53 -6.35
N CYS A 73 8.34 7.82 -7.22
CA CYS A 73 7.15 6.99 -7.39
C CYS A 73 7.52 5.58 -7.90
N CYS A 74 8.44 5.48 -8.87
CA CYS A 74 8.94 4.19 -9.34
C CYS A 74 9.62 3.41 -8.19
N ALA A 75 10.43 4.08 -7.39
CA ALA A 75 11.06 3.49 -6.21
C ALA A 75 10.02 3.05 -5.17
N ALA A 76 9.02 3.86 -4.86
CA ALA A 76 7.94 3.53 -3.92
C ALA A 76 7.17 2.28 -4.34
N LEU A 77 6.82 2.19 -5.62
CA LEU A 77 6.14 1.02 -6.20
C LEU A 77 7.02 -0.23 -6.14
N SER A 78 8.34 -0.10 -6.30
CA SER A 78 9.28 -1.22 -6.24
C SER A 78 9.49 -1.73 -4.82
N VAL A 79 9.54 -0.84 -3.83
CA VAL A 79 9.67 -1.19 -2.39
C VAL A 79 8.39 -1.79 -1.85
N GLN A 80 7.22 -1.27 -2.25
CA GLN A 80 5.87 -1.65 -1.81
C GLN A 80 5.59 -1.46 -0.30
N GLY A 81 6.58 -1.04 0.49
CA GLY A 81 6.42 -0.73 1.90
C GLY A 81 6.19 -1.92 2.84
N VAL A 82 6.32 -1.67 4.13
CA VAL A 82 6.11 -2.67 5.21
C VAL A 82 4.65 -3.11 5.26
N SER A 83 3.71 -2.23 4.96
CA SER A 83 2.27 -2.54 4.92
C SER A 83 1.98 -3.76 4.04
N VAL A 84 2.52 -3.79 2.82
CA VAL A 84 2.32 -4.91 1.89
C VAL A 84 2.99 -6.19 2.39
N LEU A 85 4.16 -6.10 3.01
CA LEU A 85 4.82 -7.28 3.59
C LEU A 85 3.98 -7.92 4.71
N LEU A 86 3.37 -7.11 5.56
CA LEU A 86 2.47 -7.61 6.61
C LEU A 86 1.17 -8.17 6.02
N GLN A 87 0.62 -7.54 4.98
CA GLN A 87 -0.54 -8.07 4.26
C GLN A 87 -0.22 -9.46 3.67
N VAL A 88 0.91 -9.61 2.99
CA VAL A 88 1.36 -10.91 2.47
C VAL A 88 1.53 -11.90 3.61
N ARG A 89 2.10 -11.49 4.76
CA ARG A 89 2.27 -12.36 5.92
C ARG A 89 0.96 -12.87 6.51
N THR A 90 -0.13 -12.09 6.45
CA THR A 90 -1.45 -12.55 6.94
C THR A 90 -2.10 -13.59 6.05
N ILE A 91 -1.74 -13.64 4.77
CA ILE A 91 -2.30 -14.58 3.79
C ILE A 91 -1.43 -15.83 3.68
N CYS A 92 -0.10 -15.67 3.78
CA CYS A 92 0.83 -16.78 3.67
C CYS A 92 0.87 -17.65 4.95
N PRO A 93 0.91 -18.99 4.79
CA PRO A 93 1.17 -19.90 5.90
C PRO A 93 2.44 -19.54 6.67
N ALA A 94 2.46 -19.85 7.98
CA ALA A 94 3.55 -19.47 8.88
C ALA A 94 4.90 -20.10 8.49
N GLU A 95 4.86 -21.26 7.85
CA GLU A 95 6.02 -22.04 7.41
C GLU A 95 6.76 -21.37 6.23
N ILE A 96 6.07 -20.52 5.46
CA ILE A 96 6.66 -19.85 4.30
C ILE A 96 7.49 -18.66 4.78
N SER A 97 8.79 -18.70 4.49
CA SER A 97 9.71 -17.61 4.78
C SER A 97 9.53 -16.46 3.79
N LEU A 98 9.41 -15.23 4.30
CA LEU A 98 9.38 -14.02 3.45
C LEU A 98 10.78 -13.47 3.12
N ARG A 99 11.86 -14.12 3.58
CA ARG A 99 13.24 -13.68 3.29
C ARG A 99 13.56 -13.60 1.79
N PRO A 100 13.16 -14.60 0.95
CA PRO A 100 13.38 -14.50 -0.49
C PRO A 100 12.66 -13.32 -1.13
N LEU A 101 11.46 -12.99 -0.64
CA LEU A 101 10.70 -11.83 -1.12
C LEU A 101 11.43 -10.52 -0.80
N LEU A 102 11.99 -10.39 0.40
CA LEU A 102 12.77 -9.21 0.79
C LEU A 102 14.06 -9.09 -0.05
N ALA A 103 14.77 -10.21 -0.25
CA ALA A 103 15.98 -10.25 -1.09
C ALA A 103 15.65 -9.87 -2.55
N ALA A 104 14.56 -10.41 -3.10
CA ALA A 104 14.10 -10.07 -4.44
C ALA A 104 13.80 -8.57 -4.58
N ARG A 105 13.23 -7.93 -3.56
CA ARG A 105 12.95 -6.48 -3.57
C ARG A 105 14.22 -5.64 -3.55
N ALA A 106 15.25 -6.07 -2.82
CA ALA A 106 16.54 -5.40 -2.81
C ALA A 106 17.20 -5.36 -4.20
N VAL A 107 16.95 -6.38 -5.04
CA VAL A 107 17.40 -6.41 -6.43
C VAL A 107 16.42 -5.67 -7.36
N HIS A 108 15.11 -5.84 -7.12
CA HIS A 108 14.06 -5.25 -7.96
C HIS A 108 14.10 -3.72 -7.94
N LEU A 109 14.34 -3.10 -6.78
CA LEU A 109 14.38 -1.66 -6.63
C LEU A 109 15.40 -0.98 -7.56
N PRO A 110 16.70 -1.29 -7.49
CA PRO A 110 17.68 -0.65 -8.38
C PRO A 110 17.44 -0.98 -9.85
N LEU A 111 17.01 -2.22 -10.14
CA LEU A 111 16.70 -2.63 -11.51
C LEU A 111 15.53 -1.83 -12.09
N SER A 112 14.44 -1.68 -11.34
CA SER A 112 13.27 -0.91 -11.77
C SER A 112 13.60 0.56 -12.00
N VAL A 113 14.37 1.17 -11.10
CA VAL A 113 14.80 2.57 -11.25
C VAL A 113 15.72 2.71 -12.47
N ALA A 114 16.66 1.80 -12.69
CA ALA A 114 17.54 1.82 -13.86
C ALA A 114 16.75 1.69 -15.17
N LEU A 115 15.81 0.73 -15.24
CA LEU A 115 14.94 0.54 -16.41
C LEU A 115 14.03 1.75 -16.64
N PHE A 116 13.51 2.36 -15.57
CA PHE A 116 12.73 3.59 -15.65
C PHE A 116 13.54 4.73 -16.28
N TRP A 117 14.79 4.91 -15.84
CA TRP A 117 15.68 5.93 -16.40
C TRP A 117 16.01 5.66 -17.87
N LEU A 118 16.31 4.41 -18.22
CA LEU A 118 16.54 4.01 -19.63
C LEU A 118 15.29 4.26 -20.49
N GLY A 119 14.10 3.89 -19.98
CA GLY A 119 12.84 4.10 -20.68
C GLY A 119 12.45 5.58 -20.82
N SER A 120 12.78 6.41 -19.83
CA SER A 120 12.47 7.84 -19.84
C SER A 120 13.28 8.64 -20.87
N THR A 121 14.37 8.06 -21.40
CA THR A 121 15.16 8.66 -22.49
C THR A 121 14.49 8.49 -23.86
N VAL A 122 13.52 7.58 -23.98
CA VAL A 122 12.76 7.36 -25.21
C VAL A 122 11.58 8.35 -25.25
N PRO A 123 11.45 9.19 -26.27
CA PRO A 123 10.33 10.11 -26.38
C PRO A 123 9.03 9.31 -26.63
N VAL A 124 8.32 9.00 -25.56
CA VAL A 124 7.00 8.41 -25.63
C VAL A 124 6.00 9.55 -25.73
N GLN A 125 5.20 9.56 -26.80
CA GLN A 125 4.04 10.45 -26.85
C GLN A 125 3.14 10.12 -25.66
N ALA A 126 2.91 11.10 -24.79
CA ALA A 126 2.04 10.95 -23.64
C ALA A 126 0.64 10.57 -24.12
N VAL A 127 0.26 9.31 -23.93
CA VAL A 127 -1.11 8.88 -24.12
C VAL A 127 -1.90 9.42 -22.95
N GLN A 128 -2.85 10.33 -23.23
CA GLN A 128 -3.79 10.78 -22.20
C GLN A 128 -4.64 9.58 -21.78
N THR A 129 -4.31 9.02 -20.63
CA THR A 129 -5.16 8.02 -19.98
C THR A 129 -6.34 8.74 -19.34
N PHE A 130 -7.55 8.38 -19.73
CA PHE A 130 -8.77 8.87 -19.10
C PHE A 130 -8.79 8.42 -17.65
N THR A 131 -8.45 9.31 -16.73
CA THR A 131 -8.72 9.09 -15.32
C THR A 131 -10.13 9.59 -15.06
N THR A 132 -11.08 8.67 -14.87
CA THR A 132 -12.45 8.96 -14.39
C THR A 132 -12.45 9.46 -12.93
N LEU A 133 -11.27 9.61 -12.32
CA LEU A 133 -11.06 10.07 -10.95
C LEU A 133 -10.80 11.58 -10.85
N THR A 134 -11.14 12.35 -11.87
CA THR A 134 -11.02 13.79 -11.85
C THR A 134 -11.82 14.38 -10.68
N GLU A 135 -11.17 15.18 -9.85
CA GLU A 135 -11.68 16.13 -8.88
C GLU A 135 -12.44 15.58 -7.64
N ARG A 136 -13.18 14.48 -7.70
CA ARG A 136 -13.93 13.98 -6.54
C ARG A 136 -13.04 13.45 -5.40
N VAL A 137 -11.86 12.96 -5.72
CA VAL A 137 -10.88 12.52 -4.72
C VAL A 137 -10.30 13.71 -3.93
N VAL A 138 -10.27 14.87 -4.51
CA VAL A 138 -9.80 16.11 -3.83
C VAL A 138 -10.75 16.54 -2.71
N VAL A 139 -12.04 16.24 -2.82
CA VAL A 139 -13.04 16.56 -1.78
C VAL A 139 -12.89 15.65 -0.55
N LEU A 140 -12.50 14.39 -0.74
CA LEU A 140 -12.20 13.45 0.36
C LEU A 140 -10.93 13.83 1.15
N ARG A 141 -10.10 14.73 0.61
CA ARG A 141 -8.90 15.24 1.28
C ARG A 141 -9.19 16.05 2.55
N ARG A 142 -10.45 16.36 2.84
CA ARG A 142 -10.91 17.12 4.02
C ARG A 142 -11.72 16.27 5.00
N VAL A 143 -11.59 14.95 4.97
CA VAL A 143 -12.11 14.15 6.09
C VAL A 143 -11.32 14.56 7.31
N PRO A 144 -11.95 15.11 8.36
CA PRO A 144 -11.25 15.46 9.59
C PRO A 144 -10.50 14.23 10.11
N LEU A 145 -9.31 14.45 10.64
CA LEU A 145 -8.48 13.38 11.20
C LEU A 145 -9.29 12.54 12.19
N ASP A 146 -10.17 13.17 12.94
CA ASP A 146 -11.08 12.55 13.90
C ASP A 146 -12.01 11.52 13.26
N CYS A 147 -12.58 11.83 12.07
CA CYS A 147 -13.44 10.89 11.34
C CYS A 147 -12.64 9.70 10.80
N ALA A 148 -11.40 9.92 10.36
CA ALA A 148 -10.53 8.84 9.92
C ALA A 148 -10.12 7.93 11.07
N LEU A 149 -9.80 8.50 12.24
CA LEU A 149 -9.49 7.75 13.46
C LEU A 149 -10.71 6.99 13.97
N LEU A 150 -11.90 7.57 13.91
CA LEU A 150 -13.13 6.95 14.33
C LEU A 150 -13.48 5.77 13.40
N ALA A 151 -13.38 5.96 12.08
CA ALA A 151 -13.55 4.87 11.11
C ALA A 151 -12.54 3.75 11.31
N PHE A 152 -11.27 4.08 11.62
CA PHE A 152 -10.24 3.10 11.93
C PHE A 152 -10.56 2.34 13.22
N ALA A 153 -10.97 3.03 14.28
CA ALA A 153 -11.33 2.39 15.55
C ALA A 153 -12.52 1.44 15.39
N VAL A 154 -13.57 1.87 14.67
CA VAL A 154 -14.73 1.02 14.35
C VAL A 154 -14.29 -0.20 13.53
N CYS A 155 -13.42 -0.02 12.54
CA CYS A 155 -12.91 -1.12 11.73
C CYS A 155 -12.11 -2.14 12.58
N CYS A 156 -11.27 -1.67 13.52
CA CYS A 156 -10.54 -2.53 14.44
C CYS A 156 -11.47 -3.33 15.37
N ILE A 157 -12.48 -2.67 15.94
CA ILE A 157 -13.47 -3.34 16.81
C ILE A 157 -14.27 -4.39 16.05
N THR A 158 -14.75 -4.06 14.85
CA THR A 158 -15.50 -5.02 14.02
C THR A 158 -14.65 -6.21 13.60
N VAL A 159 -13.37 -6.02 13.29
CA VAL A 159 -12.44 -7.12 12.97
C VAL A 159 -12.20 -8.01 14.19
N GLU A 160 -12.07 -7.43 15.38
CA GLU A 160 -11.88 -8.19 16.61
C GLU A 160 -13.13 -9.01 16.98
N GLU A 161 -14.33 -8.43 16.84
CA GLU A 161 -15.60 -9.14 17.08
C GLU A 161 -15.84 -10.28 16.07
N LEU A 162 -15.48 -10.08 14.80
CA LEU A 162 -15.61 -11.11 13.75
C LEU A 162 -14.55 -12.23 13.86
N ALA A 163 -13.48 -11.99 14.62
CA ALA A 163 -12.40 -12.96 14.83
C ALA A 163 -12.60 -13.85 16.08
N ARG A 164 -13.60 -13.54 16.92
CA ARG A 164 -14.03 -14.33 18.08
C ARG A 164 -15.09 -15.35 17.67
#